data_71572960b4328e105a640dc3dccae660
#
_entry.id   71572960b4328e105a640dc3dccae660
#
_cell.length_a   1.000
_cell.length_b   1.000
_cell.length_c   1.000
_cell.angle_alpha   90.00
_cell.angle_beta   90.00
_cell.angle_gamma   90.00
#
_symmetry.space_group_name_H-M   'P 1'
#
loop_
_entity.id
_entity.type
_entity.pdbx_description
1 polymer ?
#
loop_
_entity_poly.entity_id
_entity_poly.type
_entity_poly.pdbx_seq_one_letter_code
_entity_poly.pdbx_strand_id
1 'polypeptide(L)'
;MNYDGGSYDVVVIGAGHAGCEAALAAARMGCRTLMITINLDMVAFMPCNPSIGGPAKGHVVREIDALGGEMGRNIDKTFIQLRMLNTGKGPAVHALRAQADKFLYQHAMKETMEKTPNLTLRQGMVEELIVEDGNCAGVITKTGTVYHSKTVILTTGTYLRGKVIMGELTYESGPNNQQPSVRLSENLRELGFDLVRFKTGTPPRVHKDTIDFSKTEIQPGDEKPKFFSYETKSSDNEQLPCWLTYTSEVTHQIINDNLHRAPMFTGIIEGTGPRYCPSIEDKVVRFSDKSQHQIFLEPEGRNTAEYYVQGLSTSLPEDVQLAVLRSIPGMEKVEMMRNGYAIEYDAMVPTQLWPSLETKRLPGLFTAGQINGTSGYEEAAGQGVIAGINAARKVQEKEAVVLDRSQGYIGVLIDDLVTKGTNEPYRLLTSRAEYRLLLRHDNADLRLTPIGYDIGLIPQQRYEAFLDKKERVEREIVRLRETKVKPVDVNAALAEFESAPIVDGSNLLTLMRRPELAYSFVDQISPSPEGLDEEMKEQVEIQIKYAGYIEKQLQHVEKLQKMEKKKIPEDINYNVIHGLAMEARQKLTKIAPISIGQASRISGVTPADISILLVHLEHYNRVTAAKG
;
A
#
# COMPACT_ATOMS: atom_id res chain seq x y z
N MET A 1 6.15 39.34 0.30
CA MET A 1 6.29 39.72 1.73
C MET A 1 5.92 38.47 2.53
N ASN A 2 6.88 37.95 3.30
CA ASN A 2 6.66 36.75 4.10
C ASN A 2 6.11 37.16 5.48
N TYR A 3 5.20 36.32 6.03
CA TYR A 3 4.68 36.51 7.39
C TYR A 3 4.65 35.19 8.15
N ASP A 4 4.80 35.27 9.47
CA ASP A 4 4.88 34.09 10.34
C ASP A 4 3.51 33.40 10.47
N GLY A 5 3.48 32.12 10.10
CA GLY A 5 2.34 31.21 10.26
C GLY A 5 2.37 30.37 11.52
N GLY A 6 3.45 30.51 12.31
CA GLY A 6 3.66 29.78 13.56
C GLY A 6 4.58 28.58 13.41
N SER A 7 4.81 27.92 14.55
CA SER A 7 5.71 26.77 14.66
C SER A 7 4.93 25.49 15.01
N TYR A 8 5.37 24.38 14.45
CA TYR A 8 4.80 23.04 14.64
C TYR A 8 5.94 22.03 14.89
N ASP A 9 5.61 20.87 15.42
CA ASP A 9 6.58 19.78 15.51
C ASP A 9 6.74 19.08 14.15
N VAL A 10 5.61 18.83 13.47
CA VAL A 10 5.56 18.16 12.17
C VAL A 10 4.69 18.96 11.20
N VAL A 11 5.18 19.19 9.99
CA VAL A 11 4.39 19.74 8.88
C VAL A 11 4.25 18.68 7.79
N VAL A 12 3.01 18.37 7.39
CA VAL A 12 2.68 17.41 6.32
C VAL A 12 2.14 18.16 5.11
N ILE A 13 2.71 17.92 3.94
CA ILE A 13 2.33 18.58 2.69
C ILE A 13 1.60 17.60 1.79
N GLY A 14 0.32 17.89 1.54
CA GLY A 14 -0.60 17.04 0.78
C GLY A 14 -1.52 16.22 1.68
N ALA A 15 -2.80 16.14 1.31
CA ALA A 15 -3.84 15.41 2.04
C ALA A 15 -4.36 14.18 1.25
N GLY A 16 -3.50 13.56 0.44
CA GLY A 16 -3.75 12.24 -0.12
C GLY A 16 -3.62 11.14 0.95
N HIS A 17 -3.75 9.87 0.57
CA HIS A 17 -3.72 8.75 1.52
C HIS A 17 -2.43 8.70 2.37
N ALA A 18 -1.27 9.01 1.76
CA ALA A 18 -0.02 9.11 2.51
C ALA A 18 -0.03 10.25 3.54
N GLY A 19 -0.51 11.43 3.14
CA GLY A 19 -0.56 12.59 4.03
C GLY A 19 -1.53 12.41 5.18
N CYS A 20 -2.72 11.83 4.92
CA CYS A 20 -3.69 11.52 5.97
C CYS A 20 -3.10 10.60 7.04
N GLU A 21 -2.50 9.48 6.64
CA GLU A 21 -1.89 8.54 7.58
C GLU A 21 -0.70 9.15 8.31
N ALA A 22 0.15 9.91 7.63
CA ALA A 22 1.31 10.57 8.24
C ALA A 22 0.89 11.61 9.29
N ALA A 23 -0.09 12.46 8.97
CA ALA A 23 -0.57 13.48 9.88
C ALA A 23 -1.29 12.90 11.11
N LEU A 24 -2.15 11.88 10.89
CA LEU A 24 -2.83 11.19 11.96
C LEU A 24 -1.84 10.47 12.89
N ALA A 25 -0.83 9.79 12.34
CA ALA A 25 0.20 9.12 13.13
C ALA A 25 0.97 10.13 14.00
N ALA A 26 1.48 11.21 13.42
CA ALA A 26 2.24 12.21 14.14
C ALA A 26 1.40 12.89 15.25
N ALA A 27 0.16 13.29 14.94
CA ALA A 27 -0.73 13.94 15.89
C ALA A 27 -1.15 13.00 17.04
N ARG A 28 -1.47 11.73 16.74
CA ARG A 28 -1.84 10.72 17.75
C ARG A 28 -0.67 10.35 18.66
N MET A 29 0.57 10.48 18.18
CA MET A 29 1.80 10.34 18.98
C MET A 29 2.13 11.60 19.80
N GLY A 30 1.24 12.59 19.85
CA GLY A 30 1.35 13.78 20.66
C GLY A 30 2.12 14.96 20.04
N CYS A 31 2.50 14.89 18.77
CA CYS A 31 3.17 16.00 18.07
C CYS A 31 2.15 17.05 17.62
N ARG A 32 2.47 18.33 17.82
CA ARG A 32 1.71 19.43 17.21
C ARG A 32 1.94 19.41 15.70
N THR A 33 0.92 18.97 14.97
CA THR A 33 1.02 18.67 13.55
C THR A 33 0.19 19.65 12.71
N LEU A 34 0.79 20.17 11.64
CA LEU A 34 0.09 20.96 10.62
C LEU A 34 0.05 20.16 9.32
N MET A 35 -1.14 19.98 8.75
CA MET A 35 -1.29 19.50 7.38
C MET A 35 -1.67 20.66 6.46
N ILE A 36 -0.93 20.83 5.37
CA ILE A 36 -1.19 21.82 4.32
C ILE A 36 -1.58 21.08 3.05
N THR A 37 -2.74 21.38 2.50
CA THR A 37 -3.22 20.82 1.23
C THR A 37 -3.75 21.89 0.31
N ILE A 38 -3.65 21.67 -0.99
CA ILE A 38 -4.10 22.61 -2.02
C ILE A 38 -5.61 22.84 -1.93
N ASN A 39 -6.37 21.80 -1.58
CA ASN A 39 -7.82 21.86 -1.48
C ASN A 39 -8.31 20.95 -0.33
N LEU A 40 -8.98 21.52 0.66
CA LEU A 40 -9.55 20.80 1.81
C LEU A 40 -10.75 19.90 1.43
N ASP A 41 -11.38 20.13 0.29
CA ASP A 41 -12.45 19.26 -0.20
C ASP A 41 -11.93 18.01 -0.93
N MET A 42 -10.59 17.86 -1.04
CA MET A 42 -9.93 16.75 -1.70
C MET A 42 -9.09 15.89 -0.73
N VAL A 43 -9.41 15.93 0.55
CA VAL A 43 -8.77 15.04 1.56
C VAL A 43 -9.08 13.58 1.21
N ALA A 44 -8.05 12.73 1.18
CA ALA A 44 -8.14 11.32 0.80
C ALA A 44 -8.85 11.07 -0.55
N PHE A 45 -8.72 11.99 -1.48
CA PHE A 45 -9.36 11.90 -2.80
C PHE A 45 -8.90 10.67 -3.59
N MET A 46 -9.85 10.01 -4.26
CA MET A 46 -9.63 8.88 -5.14
C MET A 46 -9.79 9.29 -6.62
N PRO A 47 -8.76 9.85 -7.26
CA PRO A 47 -8.86 10.33 -8.65
C PRO A 47 -8.92 9.21 -9.69
N CYS A 48 -8.53 8.01 -9.30
CA CYS A 48 -8.56 6.81 -10.14
C CYS A 48 -9.60 5.82 -9.60
N ASN A 49 -9.27 4.55 -9.45
CA ASN A 49 -10.17 3.49 -9.01
C ASN A 49 -10.78 3.79 -7.63
N PRO A 50 -12.12 3.82 -7.47
CA PRO A 50 -12.78 4.01 -6.18
C PRO A 50 -12.79 2.69 -5.38
N SER A 51 -11.62 2.12 -5.13
CA SER A 51 -11.48 0.86 -4.41
C SER A 51 -10.23 0.83 -3.54
N ILE A 52 -10.33 0.10 -2.42
CA ILE A 52 -9.25 -0.17 -1.47
C ILE A 52 -9.03 -1.68 -1.38
N GLY A 53 -7.77 -2.11 -1.35
CA GLY A 53 -7.39 -3.50 -1.19
C GLY A 53 -7.15 -4.26 -2.49
N GLY A 54 -7.35 -5.58 -2.45
CA GLY A 54 -6.93 -6.50 -3.48
C GLY A 54 -5.61 -7.20 -3.16
N PRO A 55 -5.07 -8.06 -4.07
CA PRO A 55 -3.86 -8.83 -3.81
C PRO A 55 -2.66 -7.97 -3.40
N ALA A 56 -1.98 -8.32 -2.34
CA ALA A 56 -0.96 -7.58 -1.61
C ALA A 56 -1.46 -6.28 -0.96
N LYS A 57 -2.34 -5.53 -1.61
CA LYS A 57 -2.86 -4.24 -1.14
C LYS A 57 -3.75 -4.40 0.10
N GLY A 58 -4.66 -5.38 0.10
CA GLY A 58 -5.48 -5.70 1.27
C GLY A 58 -4.64 -6.10 2.49
N HIS A 59 -3.48 -6.72 2.26
CA HIS A 59 -2.52 -7.02 3.31
C HIS A 59 -1.96 -5.73 3.92
N VAL A 60 -1.56 -4.76 3.08
CA VAL A 60 -1.06 -3.45 3.54
C VAL A 60 -2.11 -2.70 4.34
N VAL A 61 -3.38 -2.70 3.92
CA VAL A 61 -4.45 -2.03 4.68
C VAL A 61 -4.62 -2.63 6.08
N ARG A 62 -4.58 -3.96 6.18
CA ARG A 62 -4.62 -4.66 7.49
C ARG A 62 -3.38 -4.35 8.32
N GLU A 63 -2.22 -4.19 7.70
CA GLU A 63 -0.98 -3.78 8.38
C GLU A 63 -1.05 -2.33 8.88
N ILE A 64 -1.59 -1.41 8.07
CA ILE A 64 -1.84 -0.02 8.47
C ILE A 64 -2.78 0.02 9.70
N ASP A 65 -3.88 -0.73 9.66
CA ASP A 65 -4.81 -0.82 10.79
C ASP A 65 -4.13 -1.41 12.03
N ALA A 66 -3.36 -2.48 11.89
CA ALA A 66 -2.63 -3.11 12.98
C ALA A 66 -1.60 -2.18 13.65
N LEU A 67 -1.04 -1.22 12.91
CA LEU A 67 -0.17 -0.17 13.45
C LEU A 67 -0.94 1.00 14.10
N GLY A 68 -2.25 1.11 13.90
CA GLY A 68 -3.08 2.20 14.42
C GLY A 68 -3.44 3.28 13.39
N GLY A 69 -3.25 2.99 12.07
CA GLY A 69 -3.68 3.85 10.97
C GLY A 69 -5.20 3.88 10.77
N GLU A 70 -5.67 4.67 9.81
CA GLU A 70 -7.09 4.99 9.64
C GLU A 70 -7.73 4.36 8.39
N MET A 71 -6.96 4.03 7.34
CA MET A 71 -7.50 3.58 6.06
C MET A 71 -8.48 2.40 6.20
N GLY A 72 -8.15 1.42 7.04
CA GLY A 72 -9.00 0.24 7.29
C GLY A 72 -10.33 0.62 7.92
N ARG A 73 -10.32 1.46 8.96
CA ARG A 73 -11.53 1.96 9.63
C ARG A 73 -12.38 2.83 8.71
N ASN A 74 -11.72 3.67 7.92
CA ASN A 74 -12.41 4.60 7.03
C ASN A 74 -13.13 3.86 5.88
N ILE A 75 -12.48 2.85 5.28
CA ILE A 75 -13.14 2.06 4.23
C ILE A 75 -14.26 1.18 4.78
N ASP A 76 -14.13 0.62 5.99
CA ASP A 76 -15.18 -0.19 6.62
C ASP A 76 -16.45 0.61 6.92
N LYS A 77 -16.34 1.93 7.13
CA LYS A 77 -17.49 2.84 7.29
C LYS A 77 -18.15 3.21 5.95
N THR A 78 -17.41 3.16 4.84
CA THR A 78 -17.78 3.85 3.60
C THR A 78 -17.76 2.98 2.36
N PHE A 79 -17.63 1.66 2.52
CA PHE A 79 -17.66 0.74 1.39
C PHE A 79 -19.04 0.65 0.73
N ILE A 80 -19.04 0.38 -0.56
CA ILE A 80 -20.21 -0.02 -1.35
C ILE A 80 -20.30 -1.54 -1.44
N GLN A 81 -19.13 -2.21 -1.54
CA GLN A 81 -19.05 -3.66 -1.70
C GLN A 81 -17.77 -4.17 -1.04
N LEU A 82 -17.84 -5.34 -0.42
CA LEU A 82 -16.70 -6.08 0.12
C LEU A 82 -16.60 -7.47 -0.53
N ARG A 83 -15.39 -7.86 -0.91
CA ARG A 83 -15.10 -9.20 -1.46
C ARG A 83 -13.76 -9.73 -0.93
N MET A 84 -13.74 -11.02 -0.62
CA MET A 84 -12.50 -11.77 -0.44
C MET A 84 -12.04 -12.32 -1.78
N LEU A 85 -10.85 -11.96 -2.22
CA LEU A 85 -10.25 -12.42 -3.46
C LEU A 85 -9.31 -13.61 -3.22
N ASN A 86 -9.12 -14.43 -4.27
CA ASN A 86 -8.24 -15.60 -4.26
C ASN A 86 -8.66 -16.72 -3.27
N THR A 87 -9.93 -16.83 -2.93
CA THR A 87 -10.45 -17.84 -1.99
C THR A 87 -10.20 -19.29 -2.44
N GLY A 88 -10.08 -19.54 -3.74
CA GLY A 88 -9.70 -20.84 -4.28
C GLY A 88 -8.20 -21.16 -4.17
N LYS A 89 -7.39 -20.29 -3.53
CA LYS A 89 -5.95 -20.48 -3.30
C LYS A 89 -5.69 -20.57 -1.79
N GLY A 90 -4.43 -20.86 -1.41
CA GLY A 90 -4.05 -20.89 0.00
C GLY A 90 -4.08 -19.51 0.69
N PRO A 91 -4.14 -19.46 2.04
CA PRO A 91 -4.36 -18.25 2.83
C PRO A 91 -3.29 -17.17 2.65
N ALA A 92 -2.12 -17.53 2.16
CA ALA A 92 -1.01 -16.59 1.88
C ALA A 92 -1.35 -15.51 0.82
N VAL A 93 -2.39 -15.70 0.02
CA VAL A 93 -2.78 -14.80 -1.06
C VAL A 93 -4.25 -14.36 -1.00
N HIS A 94 -5.01 -14.80 0.01
CA HIS A 94 -6.34 -14.26 0.29
C HIS A 94 -6.22 -12.75 0.51
N ALA A 95 -7.09 -11.97 -0.10
CA ALA A 95 -7.00 -10.52 0.00
C ALA A 95 -8.37 -9.85 -0.02
N LEU A 96 -8.64 -9.00 0.96
CA LEU A 96 -9.83 -8.17 0.99
C LEU A 96 -9.76 -7.09 -0.10
N ARG A 97 -10.90 -6.84 -0.74
CA ARG A 97 -11.12 -5.70 -1.63
C ARG A 97 -12.46 -5.06 -1.33
N ALA A 98 -12.46 -3.76 -1.17
CA ALA A 98 -13.65 -2.93 -1.03
C ALA A 98 -13.81 -2.02 -2.24
N GLN A 99 -15.03 -1.94 -2.77
CA GLN A 99 -15.47 -0.81 -3.57
C GLN A 99 -15.88 0.31 -2.63
N ALA A 100 -15.34 1.51 -2.81
CA ALA A 100 -15.60 2.65 -1.95
C ALA A 100 -16.71 3.55 -2.52
N ASP A 101 -17.56 4.09 -1.64
CA ASP A 101 -18.21 5.36 -1.90
C ASP A 101 -17.16 6.45 -1.73
N LYS A 102 -16.60 6.96 -2.82
CA LYS A 102 -15.45 7.86 -2.75
C LYS A 102 -15.78 9.19 -2.07
N PHE A 103 -17.03 9.64 -2.16
CA PHE A 103 -17.47 10.89 -1.53
C PHE A 103 -17.62 10.74 -0.03
N LEU A 104 -18.26 9.64 0.41
CA LEU A 104 -18.34 9.32 1.83
C LEU A 104 -16.96 9.04 2.43
N TYR A 105 -16.08 8.35 1.68
CA TYR A 105 -14.72 8.06 2.12
C TYR A 105 -13.90 9.34 2.37
N GLN A 106 -13.98 10.32 1.46
CA GLN A 106 -13.36 11.63 1.62
C GLN A 106 -13.91 12.38 2.83
N HIS A 107 -15.24 12.44 2.93
CA HIS A 107 -15.92 13.15 4.01
C HIS A 107 -15.56 12.56 5.38
N ALA A 108 -15.64 11.24 5.53
CA ALA A 108 -15.31 10.54 6.77
C ALA A 108 -13.84 10.70 7.17
N MET A 109 -12.91 10.67 6.21
CA MET A 109 -11.50 10.91 6.49
C MET A 109 -11.26 12.37 6.93
N LYS A 110 -11.85 13.34 6.23
CA LYS A 110 -11.73 14.76 6.60
C LYS A 110 -12.28 15.00 8.01
N GLU A 111 -13.46 14.45 8.33
CA GLU A 111 -14.05 14.54 9.65
C GLU A 111 -13.15 13.94 10.75
N THR A 112 -12.57 12.77 10.49
CA THR A 112 -11.61 12.13 11.41
C THR A 112 -10.40 13.03 11.66
N MET A 113 -9.87 13.65 10.63
CA MET A 113 -8.72 14.54 10.76
C MET A 113 -9.04 15.84 11.49
N GLU A 114 -10.19 16.45 11.20
CA GLU A 114 -10.65 17.68 11.88
C GLU A 114 -10.90 17.45 13.38
N LYS A 115 -11.33 16.24 13.76
CA LYS A 115 -11.57 15.86 15.17
C LYS A 115 -10.33 15.33 15.90
N THR A 116 -9.23 15.09 15.21
CA THR A 116 -8.02 14.54 15.83
C THR A 116 -7.28 15.62 16.62
N PRO A 117 -7.06 15.43 17.93
CA PRO A 117 -6.27 16.35 18.75
C PRO A 117 -4.86 16.55 18.17
N ASN A 118 -4.27 17.73 18.40
CA ASN A 118 -2.94 18.12 17.93
C ASN A 118 -2.79 18.24 16.40
N LEU A 119 -3.85 18.06 15.60
CA LEU A 119 -3.83 18.19 14.14
C LEU A 119 -4.55 19.47 13.70
N THR A 120 -3.84 20.30 12.93
CA THR A 120 -4.39 21.48 12.29
C THR A 120 -4.40 21.26 10.77
N LEU A 121 -5.54 21.49 10.12
CA LEU A 121 -5.69 21.46 8.68
C LEU A 121 -5.65 22.86 8.10
N ARG A 122 -4.88 23.04 7.01
CA ARG A 122 -4.79 24.33 6.33
C ARG A 122 -4.84 24.16 4.81
N GLN A 123 -5.65 24.98 4.15
CA GLN A 123 -5.58 25.08 2.70
C GLN A 123 -4.45 26.02 2.30
N GLY A 124 -3.58 25.56 1.42
CA GLY A 124 -2.46 26.32 0.90
C GLY A 124 -1.59 25.48 -0.04
N MET A 125 -0.80 26.15 -0.86
CA MET A 125 0.19 25.54 -1.74
C MET A 125 1.58 25.84 -1.19
N VAL A 126 2.35 24.81 -0.88
CA VAL A 126 3.75 24.94 -0.48
C VAL A 126 4.61 25.04 -1.73
N GLU A 127 5.49 26.01 -1.76
CA GLU A 127 6.39 26.26 -2.89
C GLU A 127 7.87 26.06 -2.54
N GLU A 128 8.26 26.24 -1.27
CA GLU A 128 9.66 26.13 -0.86
C GLU A 128 9.81 25.46 0.52
N LEU A 129 10.91 24.77 0.69
CA LEU A 129 11.40 24.25 1.96
C LEU A 129 12.34 25.26 2.61
N ILE A 130 12.26 25.40 3.92
CA ILE A 130 13.22 26.20 4.70
C ILE A 130 14.34 25.27 5.13
N VAL A 131 15.59 25.70 4.88
CA VAL A 131 16.78 24.97 5.30
C VAL A 131 17.60 25.85 6.22
N GLU A 132 17.83 25.38 7.45
CA GLU A 132 18.65 26.06 8.46
C GLU A 132 19.70 25.07 8.99
N ASP A 133 20.96 25.48 9.04
CA ASP A 133 22.09 24.66 9.50
C ASP A 133 22.13 23.24 8.88
N GLY A 134 21.74 23.14 7.60
CA GLY A 134 21.71 21.87 6.86
C GLY A 134 20.54 20.94 7.19
N ASN A 135 19.57 21.39 7.98
CA ASN A 135 18.34 20.64 8.33
C ASN A 135 17.11 21.30 7.72
N CYS A 136 16.06 20.50 7.49
CA CYS A 136 14.76 21.02 7.12
C CYS A 136 14.12 21.68 8.34
N ALA A 137 13.79 22.98 8.24
CA ALA A 137 13.30 23.80 9.35
C ALA A 137 11.87 24.33 9.12
N GLY A 138 11.22 23.96 8.02
CA GLY A 138 9.86 24.39 7.74
C GLY A 138 9.54 24.56 6.25
N VAL A 139 8.50 25.33 5.96
CA VAL A 139 7.99 25.54 4.60
C VAL A 139 7.49 26.96 4.37
N ILE A 140 7.51 27.38 3.11
CA ILE A 140 6.93 28.65 2.65
C ILE A 140 5.82 28.33 1.65
N THR A 141 4.66 28.93 1.88
CA THR A 141 3.51 28.80 0.96
C THR A 141 3.57 29.85 -0.15
N LYS A 142 2.82 29.62 -1.21
CA LYS A 142 2.63 30.55 -2.34
C LYS A 142 2.16 31.95 -1.91
N THR A 143 1.43 32.03 -0.80
CA THR A 143 0.93 33.29 -0.24
C THR A 143 1.94 34.00 0.67
N GLY A 144 3.17 33.44 0.82
CA GLY A 144 4.22 33.99 1.65
C GLY A 144 4.10 33.63 3.14
N THR A 145 3.22 32.70 3.52
CA THR A 145 3.16 32.24 4.92
C THR A 145 4.33 31.31 5.19
N VAL A 146 5.08 31.60 6.24
CA VAL A 146 6.23 30.83 6.74
C VAL A 146 5.78 29.96 7.90
N TYR A 147 5.89 28.65 7.80
CA TYR A 147 5.63 27.71 8.88
C TYR A 147 6.93 27.05 9.29
N HIS A 148 7.36 27.25 10.54
CA HIS A 148 8.51 26.59 11.09
C HIS A 148 8.16 25.22 11.64
N SER A 149 9.05 24.22 11.48
CA SER A 149 8.86 22.88 12.03
C SER A 149 10.18 22.14 12.23
N LYS A 150 10.17 21.16 13.15
CA LYS A 150 11.31 20.26 13.37
C LYS A 150 11.42 19.20 12.27
N THR A 151 10.28 18.80 11.66
CA THR A 151 10.24 17.83 10.57
C THR A 151 9.15 18.20 9.55
N VAL A 152 9.41 17.86 8.29
CA VAL A 152 8.49 18.05 7.17
C VAL A 152 8.30 16.72 6.45
N ILE A 153 7.06 16.40 6.07
CA ILE A 153 6.71 15.19 5.31
C ILE A 153 6.07 15.60 3.98
N LEU A 154 6.73 15.29 2.85
CA LEU A 154 6.21 15.52 1.51
C LEU A 154 5.36 14.34 1.04
N THR A 155 4.11 14.59 0.70
CA THR A 155 3.16 13.59 0.18
C THR A 155 2.40 14.13 -1.03
N THR A 156 3.12 14.70 -1.97
CA THR A 156 2.59 15.51 -3.08
C THR A 156 1.82 14.74 -4.16
N GLY A 157 1.85 13.41 -4.13
CA GLY A 157 1.12 12.56 -5.07
C GLY A 157 1.46 12.88 -6.54
N THR A 158 0.44 12.97 -7.39
CA THR A 158 0.58 13.31 -8.82
C THR A 158 0.53 14.82 -9.09
N TYR A 159 0.53 15.66 -8.04
CA TYR A 159 0.46 17.12 -8.19
C TYR A 159 1.82 17.77 -8.44
N LEU A 160 2.93 17.08 -8.09
CA LEU A 160 4.27 17.63 -8.24
C LEU A 160 4.62 17.77 -9.73
N ARG A 161 4.58 19.02 -10.24
CA ARG A 161 4.71 19.35 -11.66
C ARG A 161 3.77 18.53 -12.54
N GLY A 162 2.50 18.40 -12.10
CA GLY A 162 1.46 17.61 -12.77
C GLY A 162 1.14 18.16 -14.16
N LYS A 163 1.01 17.26 -15.17
CA LYS A 163 0.65 17.59 -16.55
C LYS A 163 -0.35 16.55 -17.05
N VAL A 164 -1.54 17.00 -17.39
CA VAL A 164 -2.60 16.17 -17.98
C VAL A 164 -2.42 16.07 -19.48
N ILE A 165 -2.66 14.88 -20.04
CA ILE A 165 -2.46 14.55 -21.45
C ILE A 165 -3.66 13.73 -21.94
N MET A 166 -4.31 14.18 -23.04
CA MET A 166 -5.44 13.52 -23.67
C MET A 166 -5.40 13.78 -25.19
N GLY A 167 -5.07 12.77 -25.98
CA GLY A 167 -4.81 12.97 -27.40
C GLY A 167 -3.75 14.04 -27.63
N GLU A 168 -4.07 14.99 -28.46
CA GLU A 168 -3.19 16.13 -28.79
C GLU A 168 -3.19 17.23 -27.72
N LEU A 169 -4.11 17.17 -26.75
CA LEU A 169 -4.27 18.18 -25.69
C LEU A 169 -3.32 17.89 -24.52
N THR A 170 -2.50 18.87 -24.15
CA THR A 170 -1.67 18.84 -22.95
C THR A 170 -1.78 20.14 -22.18
N TYR A 171 -1.87 20.06 -20.84
CA TYR A 171 -1.90 21.25 -19.98
C TYR A 171 -1.41 20.94 -18.56
N GLU A 172 -0.86 21.94 -17.91
CA GLU A 172 -0.41 21.82 -16.51
C GLU A 172 -1.63 21.70 -15.59
N SER A 173 -1.73 20.57 -14.91
CA SER A 173 -2.81 20.30 -13.96
C SER A 173 -2.45 19.11 -13.07
N GLY A 174 -2.96 19.12 -11.85
CA GLY A 174 -3.12 17.91 -11.04
C GLY A 174 -4.39 17.14 -11.44
N PRO A 175 -4.68 16.01 -10.76
CA PRO A 175 -5.92 15.26 -10.98
C PRO A 175 -7.16 16.14 -10.78
N ASN A 176 -8.22 15.85 -11.54
CA ASN A 176 -9.51 16.54 -11.43
C ASN A 176 -9.40 18.09 -11.58
N ASN A 177 -8.56 18.55 -12.51
CA ASN A 177 -8.32 19.96 -12.80
C ASN A 177 -7.86 20.81 -11.60
N GLN A 178 -7.19 20.19 -10.63
CA GLN A 178 -6.55 20.90 -9.52
C GLN A 178 -5.23 21.55 -9.96
N GLN A 179 -4.82 22.60 -9.26
CA GLN A 179 -3.55 23.26 -9.55
C GLN A 179 -2.36 22.34 -9.30
N PRO A 180 -1.36 22.27 -10.21
CA PRO A 180 -0.13 21.53 -9.98
C PRO A 180 0.84 22.33 -9.10
N SER A 181 1.68 21.63 -8.35
CA SER A 181 2.77 22.22 -7.57
C SER A 181 4.06 22.22 -8.41
N VAL A 182 4.35 23.31 -9.09
CA VAL A 182 5.51 23.42 -9.99
C VAL A 182 6.74 23.92 -9.23
N ARG A 183 6.63 25.04 -8.50
CA ARG A 183 7.76 25.66 -7.81
C ARG A 183 8.41 24.73 -6.77
N LEU A 184 7.64 23.93 -6.06
CA LEU A 184 8.21 22.96 -5.11
C LEU A 184 9.10 21.91 -5.81
N SER A 185 8.74 21.49 -7.04
CA SER A 185 9.58 20.57 -7.81
C SER A 185 10.93 21.22 -8.19
N GLU A 186 10.92 22.49 -8.56
CA GLU A 186 12.13 23.26 -8.84
C GLU A 186 12.98 23.41 -7.59
N ASN A 187 12.37 23.76 -6.46
CA ASN A 187 13.04 23.90 -5.17
C ASN A 187 13.73 22.59 -4.73
N LEU A 188 13.08 21.44 -4.92
CA LEU A 188 13.70 20.14 -4.65
C LEU A 188 14.95 19.90 -5.51
N ARG A 189 14.93 20.30 -6.80
CA ARG A 189 16.14 20.22 -7.66
C ARG A 189 17.23 21.18 -7.22
N GLU A 190 16.87 22.42 -6.85
CA GLU A 190 17.81 23.40 -6.29
C GLU A 190 18.50 22.88 -5.02
N LEU A 191 17.77 22.13 -4.19
CA LEU A 191 18.30 21.45 -3.00
C LEU A 191 19.11 20.18 -3.35
N GLY A 192 19.22 19.84 -4.64
CA GLY A 192 20.05 18.75 -5.16
C GLY A 192 19.42 17.37 -5.09
N PHE A 193 18.09 17.26 -5.01
CA PHE A 193 17.41 15.98 -5.12
C PHE A 193 17.28 15.53 -6.58
N ASP A 194 17.54 14.25 -6.83
CA ASP A 194 17.31 13.60 -8.12
C ASP A 194 15.81 13.30 -8.28
N LEU A 195 15.17 13.89 -9.29
CA LEU A 195 13.78 13.64 -9.65
C LEU A 195 13.69 12.92 -10.99
N VAL A 196 12.69 12.04 -11.10
CA VAL A 196 12.33 11.30 -12.32
C VAL A 196 10.90 11.63 -12.71
N ARG A 197 10.57 11.44 -14.00
CA ARG A 197 9.24 11.68 -14.53
C ARG A 197 8.48 10.37 -14.67
N PHE A 198 7.33 10.25 -13.99
CA PHE A 198 6.42 9.11 -14.11
C PHE A 198 5.07 9.51 -14.69
N LYS A 199 4.36 8.52 -15.19
CA LYS A 199 3.02 8.66 -15.77
C LYS A 199 2.06 7.68 -15.11
N THR A 200 0.84 8.13 -14.83
CA THR A 200 -0.30 7.26 -14.55
C THR A 200 -1.49 7.68 -15.41
N GLY A 201 -2.65 7.04 -15.25
CA GLY A 201 -3.84 7.39 -16.00
C GLY A 201 -5.11 6.95 -15.30
N THR A 202 -6.23 7.42 -15.81
CA THR A 202 -7.57 7.07 -15.34
C THR A 202 -8.50 6.81 -16.53
N PRO A 203 -9.48 5.89 -16.42
CA PRO A 203 -10.48 5.66 -17.46
C PRO A 203 -11.58 6.73 -17.44
N PRO A 204 -12.43 6.73 -18.47
CA PRO A 204 -13.66 7.53 -18.49
C PRO A 204 -14.63 7.17 -17.36
N ARG A 205 -15.55 8.07 -17.05
CA ARG A 205 -16.75 7.84 -16.25
C ARG A 205 -17.97 8.01 -17.13
N VAL A 206 -18.96 7.16 -16.89
CA VAL A 206 -20.19 7.09 -17.68
C VAL A 206 -21.42 7.22 -16.80
N HIS A 207 -22.53 7.66 -17.40
CA HIS A 207 -23.79 7.85 -16.70
C HIS A 207 -24.53 6.52 -16.55
N LYS A 208 -24.90 6.16 -15.34
CA LYS A 208 -25.56 4.91 -14.96
C LYS A 208 -26.78 4.57 -15.83
N ASP A 209 -27.68 5.54 -16.04
CA ASP A 209 -28.98 5.32 -16.71
C ASP A 209 -28.83 5.09 -18.22
N THR A 210 -27.61 5.24 -18.75
CA THR A 210 -27.29 5.01 -20.16
C THR A 210 -26.60 3.67 -20.40
N ILE A 211 -26.42 2.86 -19.35
CA ILE A 211 -25.86 1.52 -19.38
C ILE A 211 -27.00 0.49 -19.48
N ASP A 212 -26.90 -0.42 -20.42
CA ASP A 212 -27.78 -1.59 -20.52
C ASP A 212 -27.19 -2.76 -19.72
N PHE A 213 -27.51 -2.81 -18.44
CA PHE A 213 -27.02 -3.85 -17.54
C PHE A 213 -27.48 -5.27 -17.91
N SER A 214 -28.54 -5.43 -18.74
CA SER A 214 -28.99 -6.75 -19.17
C SER A 214 -27.99 -7.50 -20.06
N LYS A 215 -27.02 -6.76 -20.63
CA LYS A 215 -25.92 -7.29 -21.46
C LYS A 215 -24.62 -7.46 -20.69
N THR A 216 -24.64 -7.31 -19.38
CA THR A 216 -23.46 -7.39 -18.51
C THR A 216 -23.66 -8.45 -17.44
N GLU A 217 -22.58 -8.92 -16.83
CA GLU A 217 -22.60 -9.94 -15.78
C GLU A 217 -22.51 -9.28 -14.41
N ILE A 218 -23.50 -9.57 -13.54
CA ILE A 218 -23.51 -9.03 -12.17
C ILE A 218 -22.38 -9.62 -11.33
N GLN A 219 -21.69 -8.76 -10.58
CA GLN A 219 -20.61 -9.12 -9.66
C GLN A 219 -20.99 -8.67 -8.25
N PRO A 220 -21.68 -9.52 -7.45
CA PRO A 220 -22.11 -9.17 -6.10
C PRO A 220 -20.95 -9.14 -5.12
N GLY A 221 -21.13 -8.51 -3.97
CA GLY A 221 -20.27 -8.64 -2.81
C GLY A 221 -20.42 -9.97 -2.09
N ASP A 222 -19.57 -10.22 -1.10
CA ASP A 222 -19.67 -11.41 -0.26
C ASP A 222 -20.91 -11.32 0.64
N GLU A 223 -21.66 -12.42 0.79
CA GLU A 223 -22.83 -12.48 1.68
C GLU A 223 -22.46 -12.28 3.14
N LYS A 224 -21.30 -12.78 3.55
CA LYS A 224 -20.72 -12.60 4.89
C LYS A 224 -19.40 -11.84 4.75
N PRO A 225 -19.44 -10.51 4.65
CA PRO A 225 -18.25 -9.72 4.40
C PRO A 225 -17.30 -9.76 5.58
N LYS A 226 -15.99 -9.80 5.29
CA LYS A 226 -14.91 -9.54 6.24
C LYS A 226 -14.49 -8.08 6.12
N PHE A 227 -14.07 -7.48 7.23
CA PHE A 227 -13.68 -6.08 7.32
C PHE A 227 -12.16 -5.90 7.33
N PHE A 228 -11.70 -4.69 7.03
CA PHE A 228 -10.28 -4.37 7.06
C PHE A 228 -9.77 -4.06 8.46
N SER A 229 -10.54 -3.34 9.27
CA SER A 229 -10.15 -3.06 10.65
C SER A 229 -10.48 -4.21 11.57
N TYR A 230 -9.55 -4.53 12.47
CA TYR A 230 -9.76 -5.52 13.54
C TYR A 230 -10.81 -5.07 14.59
N GLU A 231 -11.16 -3.78 14.59
CA GLU A 231 -12.17 -3.22 15.47
C GLU A 231 -13.59 -3.30 14.88
N THR A 232 -13.73 -3.41 13.55
CA THR A 232 -15.03 -3.49 12.89
C THR A 232 -15.60 -4.91 12.99
N LYS A 233 -16.74 -5.07 13.65
CA LYS A 233 -17.40 -6.38 13.83
C LYS A 233 -18.62 -6.57 12.96
N SER A 234 -19.29 -5.50 12.57
CA SER A 234 -20.48 -5.50 11.72
C SER A 234 -20.63 -4.17 11.00
N SER A 235 -21.46 -4.16 9.98
CA SER A 235 -21.83 -2.92 9.26
C SER A 235 -23.26 -3.06 8.76
N ASP A 236 -24.00 -1.96 8.81
CA ASP A 236 -25.37 -1.85 8.27
C ASP A 236 -25.37 -1.38 6.80
N ASN A 237 -24.20 -1.26 6.17
CA ASN A 237 -24.09 -0.84 4.78
C ASN A 237 -24.64 -1.92 3.85
N GLU A 238 -25.73 -1.62 3.14
CA GLU A 238 -26.23 -2.44 2.04
C GLU A 238 -25.19 -2.47 0.91
N GLN A 239 -24.91 -3.66 0.37
CA GLN A 239 -23.95 -3.82 -0.72
C GLN A 239 -24.59 -3.58 -2.08
N LEU A 240 -23.88 -2.87 -2.97
CA LEU A 240 -24.25 -2.70 -4.37
C LEU A 240 -23.32 -3.53 -5.25
N PRO A 241 -23.84 -4.13 -6.34
CA PRO A 241 -23.01 -4.91 -7.25
C PRO A 241 -22.13 -4.02 -8.13
N CYS A 242 -21.00 -4.57 -8.58
CA CYS A 242 -20.32 -4.15 -9.79
C CYS A 242 -20.79 -5.01 -10.96
N TRP A 243 -20.41 -4.65 -12.19
CA TRP A 243 -20.84 -5.34 -13.39
C TRP A 243 -19.65 -5.62 -14.31
N LEU A 244 -19.62 -6.79 -14.93
CA LEU A 244 -18.56 -7.22 -15.83
C LEU A 244 -19.06 -7.22 -17.27
N THR A 245 -18.25 -6.66 -18.16
CA THR A 245 -18.39 -6.74 -19.61
C THR A 245 -17.01 -6.90 -20.25
N TYR A 246 -16.92 -6.87 -21.57
CA TYR A 246 -15.68 -7.12 -22.29
C TYR A 246 -15.54 -6.18 -23.49
N THR A 247 -14.30 -5.86 -23.84
CA THR A 247 -14.00 -5.28 -25.16
C THR A 247 -14.30 -6.30 -26.25
N SER A 248 -14.45 -5.84 -27.48
CA SER A 248 -14.70 -6.66 -28.66
C SER A 248 -13.62 -6.42 -29.74
N GLU A 249 -13.63 -7.21 -30.80
CA GLU A 249 -12.77 -6.98 -31.96
C GLU A 249 -13.00 -5.59 -32.57
N VAL A 250 -14.26 -5.11 -32.59
CA VAL A 250 -14.60 -3.76 -33.05
C VAL A 250 -13.93 -2.71 -32.14
N THR A 251 -13.94 -2.93 -30.82
CA THR A 251 -13.26 -2.06 -29.86
C THR A 251 -11.75 -1.98 -30.16
N HIS A 252 -11.13 -3.15 -30.40
CA HIS A 252 -9.69 -3.24 -30.71
C HIS A 252 -9.36 -2.57 -32.04
N GLN A 253 -10.23 -2.72 -33.07
CA GLN A 253 -10.05 -2.08 -34.36
C GLN A 253 -10.09 -0.55 -34.23
N ILE A 254 -11.08 0.00 -33.50
CA ILE A 254 -11.16 1.47 -33.25
C ILE A 254 -9.89 1.98 -32.59
N ILE A 255 -9.34 1.24 -31.58
CA ILE A 255 -8.11 1.62 -30.91
C ILE A 255 -6.93 1.58 -31.88
N ASN A 256 -6.77 0.50 -32.66
CA ASN A 256 -5.66 0.32 -33.60
C ASN A 256 -5.65 1.40 -34.69
N ASP A 257 -6.82 1.78 -35.22
CA ASP A 257 -6.95 2.81 -36.24
C ASP A 257 -6.55 4.20 -35.71
N ASN A 258 -6.60 4.41 -34.39
CA ASN A 258 -6.31 5.67 -33.72
C ASN A 258 -4.99 5.68 -32.93
N LEU A 259 -4.12 4.67 -33.05
CA LEU A 259 -2.81 4.65 -32.35
C LEU A 259 -1.92 5.84 -32.70
N HIS A 260 -2.05 6.39 -33.92
CA HIS A 260 -1.35 7.59 -34.36
C HIS A 260 -1.77 8.87 -33.61
N ARG A 261 -2.88 8.84 -32.85
CA ARG A 261 -3.38 9.91 -31.99
C ARG A 261 -3.18 9.61 -30.50
N ALA A 262 -2.62 8.44 -30.17
CA ALA A 262 -2.39 8.02 -28.79
C ALA A 262 -1.08 8.60 -28.26
N PRO A 263 -1.07 9.46 -27.22
CA PRO A 263 0.12 10.13 -26.69
C PRO A 263 1.28 9.20 -26.33
N MET A 264 0.97 7.97 -26.00
CA MET A 264 1.95 6.96 -25.62
C MET A 264 2.77 6.46 -26.83
N PHE A 265 2.22 6.55 -28.03
CA PHE A 265 2.85 6.11 -29.30
C PHE A 265 3.38 7.28 -30.14
N THR A 266 2.97 8.50 -29.82
CA THR A 266 3.41 9.71 -30.54
C THR A 266 4.60 10.43 -29.90
N GLY A 267 5.07 9.96 -28.74
CA GLY A 267 6.18 10.59 -28.01
C GLY A 267 5.81 11.85 -27.21
N ILE A 268 4.53 12.16 -27.06
CA ILE A 268 4.05 13.29 -26.24
C ILE A 268 4.26 12.97 -24.74
N ILE A 269 4.11 11.71 -24.36
CA ILE A 269 4.36 11.24 -22.99
C ILE A 269 5.87 10.94 -22.84
N GLU A 270 6.52 11.64 -21.93
CA GLU A 270 7.93 11.47 -21.57
C GLU A 270 8.09 10.51 -20.38
N GLY A 271 7.12 10.51 -19.49
CA GLY A 271 7.15 9.75 -18.24
C GLY A 271 6.92 8.25 -18.43
N THR A 272 7.66 7.43 -17.68
CA THR A 272 7.48 5.99 -17.67
C THR A 272 6.16 5.63 -17.00
N GLY A 273 5.33 4.81 -17.66
CA GLY A 273 4.05 4.32 -17.13
C GLY A 273 4.16 3.04 -16.30
N PRO A 274 3.15 2.73 -15.48
CA PRO A 274 3.15 1.53 -14.63
C PRO A 274 2.92 0.26 -15.47
N ARG A 275 3.80 -0.72 -15.31
CA ARG A 275 3.76 -2.01 -16.03
C ARG A 275 2.47 -2.81 -15.76
N TYR A 276 1.92 -2.72 -14.55
CA TYR A 276 0.77 -3.53 -14.10
C TYR A 276 -0.57 -2.78 -14.12
N CYS A 277 -0.61 -1.57 -14.69
CA CYS A 277 -1.82 -0.82 -14.98
C CYS A 277 -1.68 -0.14 -16.35
N PRO A 278 -1.51 -0.94 -17.43
CA PRO A 278 -1.36 -0.38 -18.77
C PRO A 278 -2.67 0.26 -19.21
N SER A 279 -2.58 1.25 -20.10
CA SER A 279 -3.74 1.79 -20.77
C SER A 279 -4.37 0.74 -21.70
N ILE A 280 -5.61 0.95 -22.14
CA ILE A 280 -6.29 -0.02 -23.02
C ILE A 280 -5.58 -0.12 -24.37
N GLU A 281 -5.08 0.99 -24.92
CA GLU A 281 -4.30 1.00 -26.15
C GLU A 281 -3.01 0.18 -26.01
N ASP A 282 -2.35 0.24 -24.88
CA ASP A 282 -1.16 -0.56 -24.58
C ASP A 282 -1.49 -2.07 -24.44
N LYS A 283 -2.64 -2.40 -23.83
CA LYS A 283 -3.12 -3.79 -23.73
C LYS A 283 -3.42 -4.39 -25.11
N VAL A 284 -4.12 -3.65 -25.96
CA VAL A 284 -4.50 -4.09 -27.30
C VAL A 284 -3.27 -4.37 -28.15
N VAL A 285 -2.24 -3.52 -28.06
CA VAL A 285 -0.99 -3.71 -28.81
C VAL A 285 -0.15 -4.86 -28.24
N ARG A 286 0.05 -4.91 -26.92
CA ARG A 286 0.92 -5.93 -26.28
C ARG A 286 0.30 -7.33 -26.23
N PHE A 287 -1.02 -7.43 -26.19
CA PHE A 287 -1.77 -8.68 -26.10
C PHE A 287 -2.71 -8.81 -27.30
N SER A 288 -2.18 -8.60 -28.48
CA SER A 288 -2.93 -8.66 -29.75
C SER A 288 -3.52 -10.05 -30.07
N ASP A 289 -3.05 -11.10 -29.38
CA ASP A 289 -3.59 -12.45 -29.41
C ASP A 289 -4.91 -12.60 -28.63
N LYS A 290 -5.25 -11.63 -27.77
CA LYS A 290 -6.48 -11.64 -26.99
C LYS A 290 -7.62 -10.97 -27.77
N SER A 291 -8.71 -11.70 -27.99
CA SER A 291 -9.92 -11.18 -28.65
C SER A 291 -10.71 -10.21 -27.78
N GLN A 292 -10.50 -10.23 -26.48
CA GLN A 292 -11.24 -9.38 -25.51
C GLN A 292 -10.47 -9.12 -24.23
N HIS A 293 -10.76 -7.99 -23.59
CA HIS A 293 -10.28 -7.61 -22.27
C HIS A 293 -11.46 -7.34 -21.32
N GLN A 294 -11.32 -7.73 -20.06
CA GLN A 294 -12.31 -7.51 -19.02
C GLN A 294 -12.48 -6.02 -18.71
N ILE A 295 -13.71 -5.57 -18.62
CA ILE A 295 -14.13 -4.22 -18.23
C ILE A 295 -15.12 -4.35 -17.09
N PHE A 296 -14.83 -3.72 -15.95
CA PHE A 296 -15.75 -3.64 -14.83
C PHE A 296 -16.42 -2.26 -14.80
N LEU A 297 -17.73 -2.24 -14.63
CA LEU A 297 -18.51 -1.05 -14.39
C LEU A 297 -18.74 -0.95 -12.88
N GLU A 298 -18.12 0.04 -12.27
CA GLU A 298 -18.04 0.18 -10.81
C GLU A 298 -18.71 1.49 -10.38
N PRO A 299 -19.72 1.46 -9.46
CA PRO A 299 -20.29 2.71 -8.95
C PRO A 299 -19.25 3.51 -8.18
N GLU A 300 -19.17 4.81 -8.42
CA GLU A 300 -18.28 5.73 -7.69
C GLU A 300 -18.85 6.22 -6.35
N GLY A 301 -20.12 5.95 -6.09
CA GLY A 301 -20.83 6.30 -4.86
C GLY A 301 -22.27 5.84 -4.91
N ARG A 302 -22.94 5.85 -3.74
CA ARG A 302 -24.36 5.45 -3.61
C ARG A 302 -25.31 6.49 -4.21
N ASN A 303 -24.96 7.75 -4.09
CA ASN A 303 -25.81 8.91 -4.44
C ASN A 303 -25.30 9.65 -5.69
N THR A 304 -24.63 8.94 -6.60
CA THR A 304 -24.17 9.49 -7.87
C THR A 304 -24.54 8.58 -9.03
N ALA A 305 -24.75 9.14 -10.20
CA ALA A 305 -24.93 8.39 -11.44
C ALA A 305 -23.59 8.02 -12.12
N GLU A 306 -22.44 8.42 -11.54
CA GLU A 306 -21.13 8.13 -12.11
C GLU A 306 -20.71 6.68 -11.92
N TYR A 307 -20.37 6.03 -13.02
CA TYR A 307 -19.75 4.70 -13.05
C TYR A 307 -18.34 4.76 -13.61
N TYR A 308 -17.41 4.19 -12.86
CA TYR A 308 -16.01 4.05 -13.26
C TYR A 308 -15.84 2.86 -14.20
N VAL A 309 -15.19 3.06 -15.35
CA VAL A 309 -15.00 2.00 -16.35
C VAL A 309 -13.64 1.34 -16.14
N GLN A 310 -13.55 0.47 -15.13
CA GLN A 310 -12.31 -0.22 -14.75
C GLN A 310 -11.79 -1.10 -15.89
N GLY A 311 -10.52 -0.95 -16.21
CA GLY A 311 -9.86 -1.68 -17.29
C GLY A 311 -9.69 -0.88 -18.57
N LEU A 312 -10.40 0.27 -18.71
CA LEU A 312 -10.37 1.14 -19.87
C LEU A 312 -9.56 2.44 -19.65
N SER A 313 -8.52 2.40 -18.81
CA SER A 313 -7.62 3.55 -18.66
C SER A 313 -7.06 3.93 -20.03
N THR A 314 -7.15 5.20 -20.40
CA THR A 314 -6.76 5.66 -21.72
C THR A 314 -6.34 7.14 -21.72
N SER A 315 -5.51 7.50 -22.68
CA SER A 315 -5.19 8.88 -23.03
C SER A 315 -5.55 9.25 -24.47
N LEU A 316 -6.33 8.42 -25.15
CA LEU A 316 -6.87 8.72 -26.47
C LEU A 316 -7.73 10.01 -26.46
N PRO A 317 -7.91 10.69 -27.60
CA PRO A 317 -8.79 11.85 -27.71
C PRO A 317 -10.24 11.50 -27.35
N GLU A 318 -11.01 12.48 -26.93
CA GLU A 318 -12.39 12.33 -26.43
C GLU A 318 -13.32 11.64 -27.42
N ASP A 319 -13.24 11.99 -28.71
CA ASP A 319 -14.03 11.37 -29.78
C ASP A 319 -13.76 9.87 -29.90
N VAL A 320 -12.49 9.47 -29.80
CA VAL A 320 -12.08 8.06 -29.83
C VAL A 320 -12.52 7.33 -28.56
N GLN A 321 -12.40 7.96 -27.38
CA GLN A 321 -12.86 7.38 -26.11
C GLN A 321 -14.35 7.06 -26.17
N LEU A 322 -15.17 7.96 -26.71
CA LEU A 322 -16.61 7.75 -26.84
C LEU A 322 -16.94 6.61 -27.83
N ALA A 323 -16.21 6.56 -28.98
CA ALA A 323 -16.37 5.46 -29.94
C ALA A 323 -15.99 4.11 -29.33
N VAL A 324 -14.88 4.04 -28.57
CA VAL A 324 -14.45 2.84 -27.83
C VAL A 324 -15.49 2.41 -26.81
N LEU A 325 -15.99 3.34 -25.99
CA LEU A 325 -17.04 3.05 -25.00
C LEU A 325 -18.28 2.43 -25.65
N ARG A 326 -18.76 3.04 -26.75
CA ARG A 326 -19.98 2.59 -27.46
C ARG A 326 -19.84 1.31 -28.25
N SER A 327 -18.62 0.81 -28.43
CA SER A 327 -18.34 -0.49 -29.05
C SER A 327 -18.39 -1.66 -28.04
N ILE A 328 -18.54 -1.39 -26.73
CA ILE A 328 -18.55 -2.38 -25.65
C ILE A 328 -20.00 -2.81 -25.37
N PRO A 329 -20.27 -4.13 -25.25
CA PRO A 329 -21.61 -4.63 -24.91
C PRO A 329 -22.20 -4.03 -23.64
N GLY A 330 -23.43 -3.54 -23.73
CA GLY A 330 -24.12 -2.84 -22.65
C GLY A 330 -23.83 -1.33 -22.58
N MET A 331 -22.92 -0.82 -23.42
CA MET A 331 -22.52 0.59 -23.41
C MET A 331 -22.79 1.29 -24.75
N GLU A 332 -23.58 0.71 -25.64
CA GLU A 332 -23.80 1.20 -27.00
C GLU A 332 -24.44 2.61 -27.06
N LYS A 333 -25.15 2.99 -26.02
CA LYS A 333 -25.83 4.31 -25.90
C LYS A 333 -25.26 5.16 -24.77
N VAL A 334 -24.07 4.77 -24.26
CA VAL A 334 -23.53 5.38 -23.05
C VAL A 334 -23.22 6.86 -23.27
N GLU A 335 -23.48 7.66 -22.23
CA GLU A 335 -23.05 9.05 -22.10
C GLU A 335 -21.82 9.13 -21.22
N MET A 336 -20.75 9.71 -21.74
CA MET A 336 -19.51 9.93 -21.02
C MET A 336 -19.61 11.19 -20.16
N MET A 337 -19.48 11.04 -18.84
CA MET A 337 -19.53 12.14 -17.87
C MET A 337 -18.16 12.79 -17.65
N ARG A 338 -17.08 11.98 -17.72
CA ARG A 338 -15.69 12.44 -17.59
C ARG A 338 -14.81 11.68 -18.54
N ASN A 339 -13.87 12.38 -19.15
CA ASN A 339 -12.85 11.78 -20.01
C ASN A 339 -11.81 11.01 -19.19
N GLY A 340 -11.27 9.94 -19.77
CA GLY A 340 -10.01 9.36 -19.35
C GLY A 340 -8.85 10.27 -19.76
N TYR A 341 -7.77 10.22 -19.00
CA TYR A 341 -6.54 10.97 -19.31
C TYR A 341 -5.31 10.31 -18.71
N ALA A 342 -4.15 10.62 -19.26
CA ALA A 342 -2.88 10.38 -18.61
C ALA A 342 -2.44 11.60 -17.80
N ILE A 343 -1.73 11.37 -16.70
CA ILE A 343 -1.09 12.44 -15.95
C ILE A 343 0.38 12.08 -15.71
N GLU A 344 1.26 12.99 -16.08
CA GLU A 344 2.68 12.96 -15.75
C GLU A 344 2.96 13.77 -14.49
N TYR A 345 3.91 13.33 -13.70
CA TYR A 345 4.32 13.99 -12.46
C TYR A 345 5.77 13.69 -12.12
N ASP A 346 6.38 14.54 -11.30
CA ASP A 346 7.72 14.32 -10.80
C ASP A 346 7.69 13.44 -9.55
N ALA A 347 8.68 12.54 -9.45
CA ALA A 347 8.91 11.67 -8.30
C ALA A 347 10.39 11.72 -7.90
N MET A 348 10.65 11.59 -6.61
CA MET A 348 12.01 11.50 -6.09
C MET A 348 12.56 10.10 -6.32
N VAL A 349 13.84 9.99 -6.71
CA VAL A 349 14.53 8.70 -6.77
C VAL A 349 14.61 8.12 -5.35
N PRO A 350 13.94 6.99 -5.04
CA PRO A 350 13.72 6.57 -3.65
C PRO A 350 14.97 6.02 -2.95
N THR A 351 16.04 5.71 -3.68
CA THR A 351 17.33 5.33 -3.07
C THR A 351 18.01 6.48 -2.30
N GLN A 352 17.51 7.71 -2.43
CA GLN A 352 17.89 8.87 -1.64
C GLN A 352 17.29 8.89 -0.22
N LEU A 353 16.47 7.88 0.12
CA LEU A 353 15.82 7.75 1.42
C LEU A 353 16.51 6.70 2.29
N TRP A 354 16.47 6.94 3.59
CA TRP A 354 16.71 5.92 4.60
C TRP A 354 15.47 5.00 4.71
N PRO A 355 15.60 3.80 5.31
CA PRO A 355 14.44 2.93 5.58
C PRO A 355 13.37 3.56 6.49
N SER A 356 13.71 4.62 7.21
CA SER A 356 12.78 5.46 7.98
C SER A 356 11.91 6.37 7.10
N LEU A 357 12.18 6.44 5.79
CA LEU A 357 11.64 7.39 4.81
C LEU A 357 12.12 8.84 5.00
N GLU A 358 13.09 9.08 5.86
CA GLU A 358 13.83 10.34 5.92
C GLU A 358 14.81 10.45 4.75
N THR A 359 14.99 11.64 4.20
CA THR A 359 15.97 11.85 3.13
C THR A 359 17.41 11.84 3.68
N LYS A 360 18.32 11.21 2.92
CA LYS A 360 19.74 11.16 3.26
C LYS A 360 20.43 12.53 3.17
N ARG A 361 19.91 13.37 2.28
CA ARG A 361 20.52 14.68 1.94
C ARG A 361 20.12 15.78 2.91
N LEU A 362 18.87 15.81 3.35
CA LEU A 362 18.32 16.89 4.18
C LEU A 362 17.62 16.27 5.40
N PRO A 363 18.34 16.17 6.54
CA PRO A 363 17.75 15.68 7.78
C PRO A 363 16.51 16.48 8.18
N GLY A 364 15.49 15.81 8.74
CA GLY A 364 14.20 16.40 9.08
C GLY A 364 13.18 16.41 7.92
N LEU A 365 13.61 16.10 6.69
CA LEU A 365 12.72 15.93 5.55
C LEU A 365 12.39 14.45 5.33
N PHE A 366 11.10 14.11 5.34
CA PHE A 366 10.55 12.80 5.02
C PHE A 366 9.72 12.85 3.74
N THR A 367 9.60 11.73 3.05
CA THR A 367 8.72 11.63 1.87
C THR A 367 7.92 10.34 1.90
N ALA A 368 6.67 10.37 1.44
CA ALA A 368 5.81 9.19 1.40
C ALA A 368 4.82 9.22 0.22
N GLY A 369 4.51 8.05 -0.31
CA GLY A 369 3.53 7.87 -1.38
C GLY A 369 4.13 7.99 -2.78
N GLN A 370 3.36 8.55 -3.71
CA GLN A 370 3.75 8.60 -5.13
C GLN A 370 5.02 9.42 -5.40
N ILE A 371 5.35 10.38 -4.55
CA ILE A 371 6.62 11.11 -4.65
C ILE A 371 7.84 10.16 -4.57
N ASN A 372 7.70 9.00 -3.93
CA ASN A 372 8.72 7.95 -3.85
C ASN A 372 8.63 6.94 -5.02
N GLY A 373 7.86 7.26 -6.06
CA GLY A 373 7.73 6.43 -7.24
C GLY A 373 6.81 5.22 -7.09
N THR A 374 5.91 5.19 -6.12
CA THR A 374 4.88 4.14 -5.99
C THR A 374 3.61 4.48 -6.74
N SER A 375 2.76 3.48 -7.00
CA SER A 375 1.45 3.65 -7.62
C SER A 375 0.41 2.82 -6.87
N GLY A 376 -0.44 3.49 -6.09
CA GLY A 376 -1.56 2.90 -5.34
C GLY A 376 -1.81 3.62 -4.02
N TYR A 377 -3.07 3.62 -3.60
CA TYR A 377 -3.51 4.30 -2.37
C TYR A 377 -2.94 3.63 -1.13
N GLU A 378 -2.90 2.30 -1.14
CA GLU A 378 -2.44 1.47 -0.03
C GLU A 378 -0.92 1.57 0.14
N GLU A 379 -0.16 1.56 -0.98
CA GLU A 379 1.28 1.80 -0.96
C GLU A 379 1.61 3.20 -0.42
N ALA A 380 0.78 4.19 -0.78
CA ALA A 380 0.93 5.56 -0.29
C ALA A 380 0.64 5.64 1.22
N ALA A 381 -0.47 5.05 1.67
CA ALA A 381 -0.87 5.03 3.07
C ALA A 381 0.14 4.27 3.97
N GLY A 382 0.63 3.12 3.50
CA GLY A 382 1.66 2.34 4.21
C GLY A 382 2.97 3.11 4.41
N GLN A 383 3.41 3.86 3.40
CA GLN A 383 4.55 4.77 3.55
C GLN A 383 4.20 5.95 4.47
N GLY A 384 2.97 6.49 4.34
CA GLY A 384 2.51 7.62 5.15
C GLY A 384 2.55 7.34 6.63
N VAL A 385 2.01 6.20 7.07
CA VAL A 385 2.02 5.84 8.50
C VAL A 385 3.45 5.70 9.03
N ILE A 386 4.37 5.08 8.27
CA ILE A 386 5.79 4.95 8.69
C ILE A 386 6.49 6.31 8.72
N ALA A 387 6.29 7.17 7.73
CA ALA A 387 6.88 8.50 7.71
C ALA A 387 6.37 9.35 8.88
N GLY A 388 5.07 9.31 9.18
CA GLY A 388 4.47 10.00 10.32
C GLY A 388 5.01 9.53 11.67
N ILE A 389 5.10 8.21 11.86
CA ILE A 389 5.72 7.60 13.04
C ILE A 389 7.16 8.11 13.20
N ASN A 390 7.96 8.05 12.14
CA ASN A 390 9.38 8.36 12.22
C ASN A 390 9.65 9.87 12.34
N ALA A 391 8.84 10.71 11.73
CA ALA A 391 8.90 12.16 11.95
C ALA A 391 8.59 12.50 13.42
N ALA A 392 7.55 11.91 14.00
CA ALA A 392 7.22 12.09 15.42
C ALA A 392 8.34 11.57 16.35
N ARG A 393 8.89 10.40 16.06
CA ARG A 393 10.00 9.84 16.85
C ARG A 393 11.27 10.69 16.78
N LYS A 394 11.56 11.27 15.62
CA LYS A 394 12.66 12.22 15.47
C LYS A 394 12.46 13.47 16.32
N VAL A 395 11.24 14.03 16.32
CA VAL A 395 10.85 15.14 17.21
C VAL A 395 11.03 14.79 18.69
N GLN A 396 10.75 13.54 19.05
CA GLN A 396 10.84 13.00 20.42
C GLN A 396 12.25 12.48 20.75
N GLU A 397 13.23 12.63 19.86
CA GLU A 397 14.61 12.15 20.02
C GLU A 397 14.68 10.63 20.29
N LYS A 398 13.78 9.85 19.65
CA LYS A 398 13.72 8.39 19.73
C LYS A 398 14.21 7.76 18.44
N GLU A 399 14.72 6.53 18.53
CA GLU A 399 15.13 5.76 17.35
C GLU A 399 13.98 5.53 16.37
N ALA A 400 14.31 5.52 15.07
CA ALA A 400 13.34 5.27 14.02
C ALA A 400 12.79 3.83 14.07
N VAL A 401 11.53 3.69 13.71
CA VAL A 401 10.88 2.39 13.47
C VAL A 401 11.14 1.99 12.02
N VAL A 402 11.79 0.86 11.83
CA VAL A 402 12.03 0.26 10.52
C VAL A 402 11.47 -1.15 10.53
N LEU A 403 10.47 -1.40 9.68
CA LEU A 403 9.92 -2.73 9.48
C LEU A 403 10.79 -3.52 8.51
N ASP A 404 11.22 -4.70 8.91
CA ASP A 404 11.93 -5.60 8.00
C ASP A 404 10.96 -6.37 7.06
N ARG A 405 11.52 -7.03 6.06
CA ARG A 405 10.77 -7.77 5.04
C ARG A 405 9.99 -8.97 5.57
N SER A 406 10.30 -9.44 6.78
CA SER A 406 9.58 -10.54 7.45
C SER A 406 8.46 -10.06 8.37
N GLN A 407 8.42 -8.76 8.69
CA GLN A 407 7.43 -8.18 9.57
C GLN A 407 6.19 -7.66 8.83
N GLY A 408 6.33 -7.20 7.57
CA GLY A 408 5.18 -6.67 6.83
C GLY A 408 5.45 -6.46 5.35
N TYR A 409 4.38 -6.42 4.57
CA TYR A 409 4.42 -5.94 3.18
C TYR A 409 4.86 -4.47 3.10
N ILE A 410 4.56 -3.66 4.13
CA ILE A 410 5.08 -2.29 4.25
C ILE A 410 6.61 -2.32 4.32
N GLY A 411 7.19 -3.26 5.08
CA GLY A 411 8.64 -3.46 5.14
C GLY A 411 9.22 -3.90 3.79
N VAL A 412 8.57 -4.83 3.09
CA VAL A 412 8.96 -5.25 1.72
C VAL A 412 8.94 -4.06 0.75
N LEU A 413 7.88 -3.26 0.79
CA LEU A 413 7.70 -2.07 -0.06
C LEU A 413 8.83 -1.06 0.17
N ILE A 414 9.07 -0.66 1.40
CA ILE A 414 10.07 0.36 1.74
C ILE A 414 11.48 -0.15 1.41
N ASP A 415 11.80 -1.40 1.78
CA ASP A 415 13.11 -1.98 1.49
C ASP A 415 13.38 -2.05 -0.03
N ASP A 416 12.40 -2.47 -0.84
CA ASP A 416 12.54 -2.47 -2.31
C ASP A 416 12.82 -1.06 -2.86
N LEU A 417 12.11 -0.03 -2.35
CA LEU A 417 12.29 1.35 -2.79
C LEU A 417 13.70 1.88 -2.47
N VAL A 418 14.14 1.72 -1.22
CA VAL A 418 15.39 2.36 -0.77
C VAL A 418 16.65 1.60 -1.18
N THR A 419 16.54 0.28 -1.49
CA THR A 419 17.69 -0.55 -1.89
C THR A 419 17.78 -0.78 -3.40
N LYS A 420 16.65 -1.09 -4.05
CA LYS A 420 16.60 -1.40 -5.49
C LYS A 420 16.26 -0.16 -6.33
N GLY A 421 15.54 0.80 -5.74
CA GLY A 421 14.96 1.90 -6.47
C GLY A 421 13.84 1.43 -7.41
N THR A 422 13.41 2.32 -8.29
CA THR A 422 12.43 1.97 -9.33
C THR A 422 12.65 2.81 -10.60
N ASN A 423 12.56 2.16 -11.75
CA ASN A 423 12.63 2.80 -13.07
C ASN A 423 11.23 2.97 -13.70
N GLU A 424 10.21 2.43 -13.07
CA GLU A 424 8.80 2.52 -13.44
C GLU A 424 7.97 2.66 -12.16
N PRO A 425 6.74 3.19 -12.18
CA PRO A 425 5.92 3.29 -10.97
C PRO A 425 5.80 1.94 -10.27
N TYR A 426 6.38 1.86 -9.06
CA TYR A 426 6.41 0.65 -8.26
C TYR A 426 5.00 0.22 -7.86
N ARG A 427 4.71 -1.05 -8.00
CA ARG A 427 3.48 -1.67 -7.53
C ARG A 427 3.78 -2.86 -6.65
N LEU A 428 3.14 -2.90 -5.50
CA LEU A 428 3.27 -4.01 -4.58
C LEU A 428 2.46 -5.21 -5.10
N LEU A 429 3.12 -6.37 -5.15
CA LEU A 429 2.55 -7.65 -5.57
C LEU A 429 2.90 -8.69 -4.52
N THR A 430 2.06 -9.73 -4.39
CA THR A 430 2.34 -10.84 -3.47
C THR A 430 3.65 -11.57 -3.80
N SER A 431 4.06 -11.57 -5.07
CA SER A 431 5.32 -12.18 -5.52
C SER A 431 6.58 -11.46 -5.04
N ARG A 432 6.47 -10.22 -4.55
CA ARG A 432 7.63 -9.46 -4.03
C ARG A 432 8.01 -9.87 -2.60
N ALA A 433 7.10 -10.52 -1.88
CA ALA A 433 7.36 -11.01 -0.52
C ALA A 433 7.89 -12.45 -0.56
N GLU A 434 9.00 -12.68 0.11
CA GLU A 434 9.63 -13.99 0.26
C GLU A 434 8.86 -14.86 1.27
N TYR A 435 8.26 -14.24 2.29
CA TYR A 435 7.63 -14.90 3.44
C TYR A 435 6.11 -14.75 3.43
N ARG A 436 5.45 -15.00 2.26
CA ARG A 436 4.01 -14.77 2.08
C ARG A 436 3.11 -15.44 3.11
N LEU A 437 3.49 -16.62 3.58
CA LEU A 437 2.72 -17.35 4.58
C LEU A 437 2.83 -16.73 5.99
N LEU A 438 3.92 -16.01 6.27
CA LEU A 438 4.05 -15.22 7.50
C LEU A 438 3.32 -13.87 7.38
N LEU A 439 3.27 -13.30 6.16
CA LEU A 439 2.74 -11.97 5.90
C LEU A 439 1.28 -12.00 5.41
N ARG A 440 0.43 -12.82 6.02
CA ARG A 440 -0.97 -12.92 5.64
C ARG A 440 -1.76 -11.70 6.08
N HIS A 441 -2.89 -11.42 5.38
CA HIS A 441 -3.78 -10.33 5.78
C HIS A 441 -4.49 -10.61 7.11
N ASP A 442 -4.72 -11.89 7.43
CA ASP A 442 -5.45 -12.33 8.62
C ASP A 442 -4.64 -12.22 9.92
N ASN A 443 -3.31 -12.15 9.85
CA ASN A 443 -2.42 -12.12 11.01
C ASN A 443 -1.60 -10.83 11.15
N ALA A 444 -1.97 -9.75 10.48
CA ALA A 444 -1.22 -8.49 10.57
C ALA A 444 -1.21 -7.92 11.99
N ASP A 445 -2.29 -8.13 12.75
CA ASP A 445 -2.37 -7.75 14.16
C ASP A 445 -1.32 -8.47 15.02
N LEU A 446 -1.14 -9.79 14.83
CA LEU A 446 -0.14 -10.57 15.57
C LEU A 446 1.29 -10.08 15.34
N ARG A 447 1.58 -9.50 14.17
CA ARG A 447 2.90 -9.01 13.79
C ARG A 447 3.15 -7.56 14.20
N LEU A 448 2.14 -6.68 14.10
CA LEU A 448 2.33 -5.22 14.10
C LEU A 448 1.60 -4.50 15.24
N THR A 449 0.53 -5.05 15.83
CA THR A 449 -0.16 -4.40 16.94
C THR A 449 0.72 -4.17 18.16
N PRO A 450 1.63 -5.10 18.56
CA PRO A 450 2.59 -4.82 19.63
C PRO A 450 3.48 -3.61 19.31
N ILE A 451 3.96 -3.48 18.07
CA ILE A 451 4.77 -2.33 17.63
C ILE A 451 3.94 -1.05 17.72
N GLY A 452 2.69 -1.08 17.20
CA GLY A 452 1.77 0.06 17.27
C GLY A 452 1.47 0.53 18.69
N TYR A 453 1.38 -0.41 19.63
CA TYR A 453 1.21 -0.10 21.05
C TYR A 453 2.47 0.52 21.68
N ASP A 454 3.65 -0.07 21.44
CA ASP A 454 4.92 0.39 21.99
C ASP A 454 5.27 1.83 21.53
N ILE A 455 4.85 2.22 20.34
CA ILE A 455 5.06 3.58 19.82
C ILE A 455 3.95 4.56 20.22
N GLY A 456 2.88 4.09 20.85
CA GLY A 456 1.79 4.92 21.35
C GLY A 456 0.67 5.22 20.35
N LEU A 457 0.58 4.51 19.21
CA LEU A 457 -0.52 4.65 18.24
C LEU A 457 -1.73 3.78 18.58
N ILE A 458 -1.52 2.62 19.19
CA ILE A 458 -2.59 1.73 19.63
C ILE A 458 -2.95 2.05 21.09
N PRO A 459 -4.19 2.41 21.38
CA PRO A 459 -4.62 2.67 22.75
C PRO A 459 -4.70 1.37 23.58
N GLN A 460 -4.57 1.51 24.92
CA GLN A 460 -4.55 0.41 25.88
C GLN A 460 -5.71 -0.58 25.68
N GLN A 461 -6.93 -0.08 25.56
CA GLN A 461 -8.13 -0.90 25.38
C GLN A 461 -8.05 -1.80 24.14
N ARG A 462 -7.55 -1.27 23.01
CA ARG A 462 -7.39 -2.03 21.78
C ARG A 462 -6.29 -3.10 21.91
N TYR A 463 -5.21 -2.76 22.60
CA TYR A 463 -4.13 -3.70 22.87
C TYR A 463 -4.57 -4.86 23.78
N GLU A 464 -5.35 -4.57 24.81
CA GLU A 464 -5.95 -5.60 25.68
C GLU A 464 -6.88 -6.53 24.92
N ALA A 465 -7.74 -6.01 24.04
CA ALA A 465 -8.60 -6.81 23.18
C ALA A 465 -7.77 -7.71 22.22
N PHE A 466 -6.65 -7.20 21.71
CA PHE A 466 -5.71 -7.99 20.90
C PHE A 466 -5.08 -9.11 21.74
N LEU A 467 -4.63 -8.85 22.97
CA LEU A 467 -4.04 -9.86 23.85
C LEU A 467 -5.05 -10.96 24.21
N ASP A 468 -6.30 -10.60 24.52
CA ASP A 468 -7.38 -11.56 24.77
C ASP A 468 -7.61 -12.47 23.56
N LYS A 469 -7.75 -11.89 22.35
CA LYS A 469 -7.89 -12.66 21.11
C LYS A 469 -6.73 -13.65 20.92
N LYS A 470 -5.49 -13.19 21.08
CA LYS A 470 -4.29 -14.01 20.94
C LYS A 470 -4.28 -15.18 21.91
N GLU A 471 -4.52 -14.91 23.17
CA GLU A 471 -4.52 -15.90 24.24
C GLU A 471 -5.61 -16.97 24.04
N ARG A 472 -6.82 -16.57 23.61
CA ARG A 472 -7.94 -17.48 23.30
C ARG A 472 -7.59 -18.43 22.15
N VAL A 473 -6.96 -17.92 21.09
CA VAL A 473 -6.48 -18.75 19.97
C VAL A 473 -5.41 -19.75 20.44
N GLU A 474 -4.45 -19.31 21.26
CA GLU A 474 -3.40 -20.18 21.80
C GLU A 474 -3.99 -21.27 22.71
N ARG A 475 -4.90 -20.91 23.64
CA ARG A 475 -5.58 -21.88 24.52
C ARG A 475 -6.38 -22.91 23.70
N GLU A 476 -7.05 -22.48 22.64
CA GLU A 476 -7.80 -23.39 21.78
C GLU A 476 -6.90 -24.41 21.08
N ILE A 477 -5.75 -23.98 20.55
CA ILE A 477 -4.78 -24.90 19.94
C ILE A 477 -4.28 -25.93 20.96
N VAL A 478 -4.03 -25.52 22.21
CA VAL A 478 -3.66 -26.42 23.30
C VAL A 478 -4.79 -27.40 23.60
N ARG A 479 -6.02 -26.90 23.75
CA ARG A 479 -7.21 -27.72 23.99
C ARG A 479 -7.39 -28.80 22.91
N LEU A 480 -7.28 -28.44 21.63
CA LEU A 480 -7.40 -29.39 20.52
C LEU A 480 -6.32 -30.47 20.55
N ARG A 481 -5.11 -30.16 21.03
CA ARG A 481 -4.02 -31.12 21.20
C ARG A 481 -4.33 -32.11 22.32
N GLU A 482 -4.95 -31.66 23.40
CA GLU A 482 -5.25 -32.46 24.60
C GLU A 482 -6.57 -33.25 24.46
N THR A 483 -7.50 -32.78 23.63
CA THR A 483 -8.80 -33.45 23.42
C THR A 483 -8.63 -34.71 22.60
N LYS A 484 -8.70 -35.87 23.29
CA LYS A 484 -8.62 -37.20 22.68
C LYS A 484 -9.99 -37.65 22.20
N VAL A 485 -10.04 -38.24 21.01
CA VAL A 485 -11.26 -38.76 20.38
C VAL A 485 -11.07 -40.22 19.95
N LYS A 486 -12.14 -40.98 19.99
CA LYS A 486 -12.16 -42.39 19.54
C LYS A 486 -12.88 -42.50 18.21
N PRO A 487 -12.68 -43.59 17.44
CA PRO A 487 -13.38 -43.81 16.17
C PRO A 487 -14.90 -43.66 16.25
N VAL A 488 -15.51 -44.12 17.35
CA VAL A 488 -16.96 -44.07 17.57
C VAL A 488 -17.46 -42.63 17.73
N ASP A 489 -16.62 -41.73 18.22
CA ASP A 489 -16.99 -40.33 18.49
C ASP A 489 -16.96 -39.45 17.23
N VAL A 490 -16.12 -39.81 16.23
CA VAL A 490 -15.80 -38.89 15.13
C VAL A 490 -16.03 -39.43 13.72
N ASN A 491 -16.08 -40.77 13.52
CA ASN A 491 -16.14 -41.33 12.17
C ASN A 491 -17.43 -40.96 11.41
N ALA A 492 -18.55 -40.78 12.10
CA ALA A 492 -19.79 -40.32 11.48
C ALA A 492 -19.60 -38.88 10.94
N ALA A 493 -19.06 -37.98 11.74
CA ALA A 493 -18.78 -36.59 11.32
C ALA A 493 -17.68 -36.55 10.24
N LEU A 494 -16.62 -37.36 10.33
CA LEU A 494 -15.59 -37.44 9.28
C LEU A 494 -16.19 -37.81 7.92
N ALA A 495 -17.20 -38.70 7.88
CA ALA A 495 -17.85 -39.07 6.65
C ALA A 495 -18.67 -37.91 6.03
N GLU A 496 -19.27 -37.03 6.85
CA GLU A 496 -19.95 -35.80 6.38
C GLU A 496 -18.99 -34.81 5.72
N PHE A 497 -17.72 -34.79 6.15
CA PHE A 497 -16.67 -33.97 5.56
C PHE A 497 -15.85 -34.72 4.48
N GLU A 498 -16.34 -35.84 3.98
CA GLU A 498 -15.65 -36.69 2.99
C GLU A 498 -14.23 -37.08 3.40
N SER A 499 -13.95 -37.17 4.71
CA SER A 499 -12.65 -37.48 5.27
C SER A 499 -12.56 -38.96 5.67
N ALA A 500 -11.37 -39.54 5.50
CA ALA A 500 -11.12 -40.93 5.83
C ALA A 500 -11.37 -41.24 7.34
N PRO A 501 -12.06 -42.36 7.68
CA PRO A 501 -12.28 -42.73 9.07
C PRO A 501 -10.96 -42.98 9.78
N ILE A 502 -10.94 -42.84 11.11
CA ILE A 502 -9.82 -43.29 11.95
C ILE A 502 -10.08 -44.71 12.50
N VAL A 503 -9.03 -45.46 12.67
CA VAL A 503 -9.07 -46.85 13.23
C VAL A 503 -8.73 -46.83 14.71
N ASP A 504 -7.76 -46.02 15.09
CA ASP A 504 -7.28 -45.86 16.46
C ASP A 504 -7.64 -44.49 17.03
N GLY A 505 -7.54 -44.31 18.35
CA GLY A 505 -7.74 -43.02 19.00
C GLY A 505 -6.75 -41.96 18.52
N SER A 506 -7.23 -40.74 18.39
CA SER A 506 -6.46 -39.59 17.94
C SER A 506 -6.74 -38.37 18.82
N ASN A 507 -6.20 -37.20 18.49
CA ASN A 507 -6.63 -35.92 19.06
C ASN A 507 -7.18 -35.00 17.97
N LEU A 508 -7.97 -34.00 18.36
CA LEU A 508 -8.59 -33.09 17.43
C LEU A 508 -7.57 -32.29 16.60
N LEU A 509 -6.45 -31.88 17.18
CA LEU A 509 -5.38 -31.18 16.46
C LEU A 509 -4.82 -32.01 15.30
N THR A 510 -4.62 -33.31 15.50
CA THR A 510 -4.13 -34.22 14.45
C THR A 510 -5.15 -34.36 13.32
N LEU A 511 -6.44 -34.43 13.64
CA LEU A 511 -7.50 -34.45 12.64
C LEU A 511 -7.58 -33.14 11.87
N MET A 512 -7.49 -32.01 12.56
CA MET A 512 -7.51 -30.67 11.95
C MET A 512 -6.34 -30.37 10.99
N ARG A 513 -5.32 -31.20 10.94
CA ARG A 513 -4.27 -31.13 9.92
C ARG A 513 -4.71 -31.61 8.54
N ARG A 514 -5.85 -32.32 8.46
CA ARG A 514 -6.41 -32.80 7.19
C ARG A 514 -6.98 -31.61 6.41
N PRO A 515 -6.64 -31.48 5.10
CA PRO A 515 -7.06 -30.31 4.30
C PRO A 515 -8.57 -30.12 4.25
N GLU A 516 -9.32 -31.20 4.19
CA GLU A 516 -10.77 -31.23 4.05
C GLU A 516 -11.54 -30.85 5.32
N LEU A 517 -10.91 -30.91 6.52
CA LEU A 517 -11.57 -30.59 7.77
C LEU A 517 -11.42 -29.09 8.10
N ALA A 518 -12.53 -28.37 8.10
CA ALA A 518 -12.61 -26.99 8.58
C ALA A 518 -12.88 -26.95 10.09
N TYR A 519 -12.76 -25.76 10.72
CA TYR A 519 -13.05 -25.63 12.16
C TYR A 519 -14.51 -26.02 12.51
N SER A 520 -15.46 -25.95 11.57
CA SER A 520 -16.81 -26.44 11.74
C SER A 520 -16.90 -27.93 12.13
N PHE A 521 -15.92 -28.74 11.76
CA PHE A 521 -15.80 -30.11 12.27
C PHE A 521 -15.56 -30.13 13.79
N VAL A 522 -14.74 -29.20 14.31
CA VAL A 522 -14.50 -29.07 15.76
C VAL A 522 -15.78 -28.63 16.46
N ASP A 523 -16.50 -27.63 15.90
CA ASP A 523 -17.76 -27.15 16.46
C ASP A 523 -18.80 -28.28 16.61
N GLN A 524 -18.80 -29.26 15.69
CA GLN A 524 -19.70 -30.41 15.74
C GLN A 524 -19.31 -31.46 16.79
N ILE A 525 -18.01 -31.70 16.99
CA ILE A 525 -17.51 -32.76 17.87
C ILE A 525 -17.29 -32.26 19.31
N SER A 526 -16.67 -31.10 19.44
CA SER A 526 -16.25 -30.54 20.73
C SER A 526 -16.13 -29.02 20.62
N PRO A 527 -17.26 -28.28 20.63
CA PRO A 527 -17.24 -26.83 20.48
C PRO A 527 -16.40 -26.19 21.57
N SER A 528 -15.72 -25.08 21.19
CA SER A 528 -14.88 -24.35 22.14
C SER A 528 -15.72 -23.73 23.25
N PRO A 529 -15.37 -23.89 24.53
CA PRO A 529 -16.06 -23.28 25.65
C PRO A 529 -15.86 -21.75 25.68
N GLU A 530 -14.88 -21.23 24.96
CA GLU A 530 -14.52 -19.81 24.97
C GLU A 530 -15.30 -18.95 23.96
N GLY A 531 -16.18 -19.55 23.15
CA GLY A 531 -17.01 -18.82 22.21
C GLY A 531 -16.19 -18.04 21.17
N LEU A 532 -15.31 -18.73 20.41
CA LEU A 532 -14.45 -18.13 19.38
C LEU A 532 -15.28 -17.50 18.27
N ASP A 533 -14.90 -16.31 17.83
CA ASP A 533 -15.44 -15.72 16.61
C ASP A 533 -14.82 -16.37 15.36
N GLU A 534 -15.40 -16.09 14.17
CA GLU A 534 -14.96 -16.72 12.93
C GLU A 534 -13.51 -16.38 12.55
N GLU A 535 -13.00 -15.19 12.91
CA GLU A 535 -11.59 -14.82 12.69
C GLU A 535 -10.65 -15.66 13.57
N MET A 536 -11.02 -15.89 14.84
CA MET A 536 -10.23 -16.74 15.75
C MET A 536 -10.23 -18.20 15.28
N LYS A 537 -11.38 -18.74 14.85
CA LYS A 537 -11.50 -20.08 14.29
C LYS A 537 -10.60 -20.26 13.06
N GLU A 538 -10.62 -19.28 12.15
CA GLU A 538 -9.75 -19.28 10.97
C GLU A 538 -8.26 -19.24 11.38
N GLN A 539 -7.88 -18.45 12.40
CA GLN A 539 -6.51 -18.41 12.90
C GLN A 539 -6.08 -19.77 13.46
N VAL A 540 -6.92 -20.43 14.25
CA VAL A 540 -6.64 -21.77 14.76
C VAL A 540 -6.43 -22.76 13.61
N GLU A 541 -7.32 -22.75 12.63
CA GLU A 541 -7.25 -23.64 11.45
C GLU A 541 -5.94 -23.44 10.68
N ILE A 542 -5.61 -22.18 10.34
CA ILE A 542 -4.40 -21.86 9.57
C ILE A 542 -3.14 -22.22 10.34
N GLN A 543 -3.06 -21.92 11.63
CA GLN A 543 -1.89 -22.22 12.45
C GLN A 543 -1.66 -23.73 12.57
N ILE A 544 -2.71 -24.55 12.63
CA ILE A 544 -2.59 -26.01 12.69
C ILE A 544 -2.19 -26.59 11.33
N LYS A 545 -2.89 -26.24 10.26
CA LYS A 545 -2.68 -26.81 8.91
C LYS A 545 -1.34 -26.42 8.32
N TYR A 546 -0.88 -25.21 8.54
CA TYR A 546 0.35 -24.68 7.94
C TYR A 546 1.54 -24.64 8.89
N ALA A 547 1.44 -25.23 10.09
CA ALA A 547 2.47 -25.19 11.13
C ALA A 547 3.88 -25.51 10.61
N GLY A 548 4.05 -26.62 9.87
CA GLY A 548 5.37 -27.04 9.37
C GLY A 548 5.94 -26.11 8.29
N TYR A 549 5.09 -25.47 7.49
CA TYR A 549 5.53 -24.47 6.50
C TYR A 549 5.89 -23.14 7.16
N ILE A 550 5.13 -22.73 8.18
CA ILE A 550 5.40 -21.53 8.98
C ILE A 550 6.76 -21.69 9.69
N GLU A 551 7.01 -22.83 10.33
CA GLU A 551 8.28 -23.11 11.01
C GLU A 551 9.49 -23.03 10.07
N LYS A 552 9.40 -23.61 8.87
CA LYS A 552 10.45 -23.50 7.86
C LYS A 552 10.71 -22.03 7.44
N GLN A 553 9.66 -21.23 7.27
CA GLN A 553 9.83 -19.82 6.97
C GLN A 553 10.49 -19.05 8.12
N LEU A 554 10.11 -19.33 9.37
CA LEU A 554 10.73 -18.71 10.54
C LEU A 554 12.24 -19.01 10.64
N GLN A 555 12.66 -20.25 10.34
CA GLN A 555 14.09 -20.60 10.27
C GLN A 555 14.84 -19.78 9.20
N HIS A 556 14.21 -19.50 8.05
CA HIS A 556 14.80 -18.63 7.02
C HIS A 556 14.86 -17.17 7.49
N VAL A 557 13.83 -16.69 8.18
CA VAL A 557 13.79 -15.35 8.77
C VAL A 557 14.92 -15.13 9.77
N GLU A 558 15.19 -16.11 10.64
CA GLU A 558 16.31 -16.03 11.59
C GLU A 558 17.67 -15.84 10.90
N LYS A 559 17.88 -16.51 9.76
CA LYS A 559 19.10 -16.34 8.95
C LYS A 559 19.18 -14.94 8.35
N LEU A 560 18.06 -14.42 7.82
CA LEU A 560 17.98 -13.07 7.28
C LEU A 560 18.26 -12.03 8.37
N GLN A 561 17.62 -12.16 9.53
CA GLN A 561 17.80 -11.25 10.66
C GLN A 561 19.26 -11.19 11.15
N LYS A 562 19.99 -12.31 11.09
CA LYS A 562 21.43 -12.32 11.39
C LYS A 562 22.23 -11.44 10.42
N MET A 563 21.83 -11.37 9.15
CA MET A 563 22.47 -10.49 8.17
C MET A 563 22.04 -9.02 8.37
N GLU A 564 20.77 -8.78 8.73
CA GLU A 564 20.26 -7.43 9.02
C GLU A 564 20.87 -6.83 10.31
N LYS A 565 21.20 -7.67 11.29
CA LYS A 565 21.91 -7.24 12.52
C LYS A 565 23.35 -6.83 12.27
N LYS A 566 23.98 -7.28 11.18
CA LYS A 566 25.33 -6.85 10.79
C LYS A 566 25.25 -5.46 10.15
N LYS A 567 25.34 -4.42 10.98
CA LYS A 567 25.27 -3.03 10.56
C LYS A 567 26.50 -2.62 9.75
N ILE A 568 26.28 -1.72 8.82
CA ILE A 568 27.34 -1.06 8.04
C ILE A 568 27.46 0.36 8.61
N PRO A 569 28.66 0.79 9.04
CA PRO A 569 28.91 2.16 9.52
C PRO A 569 28.58 3.20 8.44
N GLU A 570 27.98 4.32 8.84
CA GLU A 570 27.61 5.39 7.89
C GLU A 570 28.83 6.03 7.20
N ASP A 571 29.98 6.04 7.88
CA ASP A 571 31.25 6.61 7.41
C ASP A 571 32.10 5.64 6.59
N ILE A 572 31.60 4.44 6.27
CA ILE A 572 32.33 3.44 5.50
C ILE A 572 32.72 3.98 4.12
N ASN A 573 34.01 3.86 3.78
CA ASN A 573 34.51 4.23 2.46
C ASN A 573 34.68 2.97 1.59
N TYR A 574 33.70 2.71 0.71
CA TYR A 574 33.75 1.56 -0.18
C TYR A 574 34.89 1.62 -1.23
N ASN A 575 35.48 2.79 -1.48
CA ASN A 575 36.59 2.94 -2.42
C ASN A 575 37.89 2.31 -1.95
N VAL A 576 38.08 2.18 -0.65
CA VAL A 576 39.30 1.57 -0.06
C VAL A 576 39.18 0.05 0.11
N ILE A 577 38.01 -0.54 -0.16
CA ILE A 577 37.78 -1.98 0.00
C ILE A 577 38.30 -2.71 -1.23
N HIS A 578 39.45 -3.39 -1.08
CA HIS A 578 40.02 -4.18 -2.15
C HIS A 578 39.18 -5.41 -2.49
N GLY A 579 39.04 -5.72 -3.77
CA GLY A 579 38.32 -6.90 -4.27
C GLY A 579 36.85 -6.67 -4.58
N LEU A 580 36.23 -5.55 -4.16
CA LEU A 580 34.87 -5.21 -4.59
C LEU A 580 34.84 -4.92 -6.10
N ALA A 581 33.86 -5.49 -6.81
CA ALA A 581 33.58 -5.15 -8.20
C ALA A 581 33.29 -3.64 -8.35
N MET A 582 33.68 -3.03 -9.47
CA MET A 582 33.47 -1.60 -9.70
C MET A 582 31.99 -1.21 -9.61
N GLU A 583 31.10 -2.01 -10.20
CA GLU A 583 29.65 -1.79 -10.15
C GLU A 583 29.13 -1.86 -8.70
N ALA A 584 29.53 -2.89 -7.93
CA ALA A 584 29.14 -3.04 -6.54
C ALA A 584 29.61 -1.85 -5.70
N ARG A 585 30.86 -1.40 -5.90
CA ARG A 585 31.42 -0.23 -5.21
C ARG A 585 30.62 1.05 -5.48
N GLN A 586 30.31 1.34 -6.74
CA GLN A 586 29.52 2.51 -7.14
C GLN A 586 28.11 2.48 -6.53
N LYS A 587 27.45 1.31 -6.59
CA LYS A 587 26.10 1.14 -6.04
C LYS A 587 26.05 1.20 -4.52
N LEU A 588 26.99 0.55 -3.84
CA LEU A 588 27.10 0.62 -2.38
C LEU A 588 27.35 2.07 -1.91
N THR A 589 28.22 2.81 -2.61
CA THR A 589 28.48 4.23 -2.30
C THR A 589 27.23 5.10 -2.51
N LYS A 590 26.49 4.86 -3.62
CA LYS A 590 25.29 5.67 -3.94
C LYS A 590 24.12 5.34 -3.01
N ILE A 591 23.90 4.06 -2.69
CA ILE A 591 22.74 3.60 -1.92
C ILE A 591 23.00 3.69 -0.42
N ALA A 592 24.25 3.58 0.03
CA ALA A 592 24.64 3.60 1.43
C ALA A 592 23.76 2.68 2.31
N PRO A 593 23.80 1.35 2.09
CA PRO A 593 22.97 0.42 2.84
C PRO A 593 23.38 0.41 4.32
N ILE A 594 22.39 0.28 5.23
CA ILE A 594 22.62 0.30 6.68
C ILE A 594 22.99 -1.08 7.26
N SER A 595 22.85 -2.15 6.46
CA SER A 595 23.14 -3.53 6.88
C SER A 595 23.68 -4.38 5.74
N ILE A 596 24.34 -5.48 6.09
CA ILE A 596 24.75 -6.50 5.12
C ILE A 596 23.53 -7.12 4.41
N GLY A 597 22.42 -7.29 5.13
CA GLY A 597 21.16 -7.75 4.53
C GLY A 597 20.69 -6.83 3.42
N GLN A 598 20.65 -5.51 3.64
CA GLN A 598 20.33 -4.53 2.60
C GLN A 598 21.33 -4.54 1.46
N ALA A 599 22.62 -4.55 1.75
CA ALA A 599 23.66 -4.58 0.72
C ALA A 599 23.51 -5.77 -0.23
N SER A 600 23.12 -6.93 0.30
CA SER A 600 22.91 -8.16 -0.50
C SER A 600 21.72 -8.10 -1.46
N ARG A 601 20.77 -7.17 -1.25
CA ARG A 601 19.59 -6.98 -2.10
C ARG A 601 19.76 -5.93 -3.19
N ILE A 602 20.88 -5.20 -3.15
CA ILE A 602 21.19 -4.20 -4.17
C ILE A 602 21.54 -4.91 -5.50
N SER A 603 20.83 -4.57 -6.56
CA SER A 603 21.11 -5.11 -7.90
C SER A 603 22.53 -4.75 -8.35
N GLY A 604 23.33 -5.75 -8.74
CA GLY A 604 24.73 -5.59 -9.12
C GLY A 604 25.72 -5.78 -7.98
N VAL A 605 25.27 -6.07 -6.76
CA VAL A 605 26.09 -6.56 -5.64
C VAL A 605 25.98 -8.08 -5.59
N THR A 606 27.09 -8.78 -5.74
CA THR A 606 27.14 -10.24 -5.82
C THR A 606 27.41 -10.87 -4.44
N PRO A 607 27.14 -12.17 -4.23
CA PRO A 607 27.53 -12.87 -3.01
C PRO A 607 29.04 -12.81 -2.70
N ALA A 608 29.90 -12.70 -3.73
CA ALA A 608 31.34 -12.50 -3.57
C ALA A 608 31.64 -11.12 -2.97
N ASP A 609 30.99 -10.07 -3.46
CA ASP A 609 31.11 -8.71 -2.91
C ASP A 609 30.67 -8.66 -1.44
N ILE A 610 29.57 -9.35 -1.10
CA ILE A 610 29.08 -9.44 0.28
C ILE A 610 30.10 -10.15 1.19
N SER A 611 30.74 -11.20 0.71
CA SER A 611 31.79 -11.90 1.47
C SER A 611 32.98 -11.00 1.75
N ILE A 612 33.43 -10.22 0.75
CA ILE A 612 34.51 -9.24 0.90
C ILE A 612 34.12 -8.14 1.90
N LEU A 613 32.89 -7.61 1.79
CA LEU A 613 32.38 -6.60 2.70
C LEU A 613 32.32 -7.11 4.15
N LEU A 614 31.90 -8.35 4.37
CA LEU A 614 31.88 -8.98 5.70
C LEU A 614 33.28 -9.05 6.31
N VAL A 615 34.27 -9.51 5.56
CA VAL A 615 35.68 -9.56 6.03
C VAL A 615 36.19 -8.16 6.38
N HIS A 616 35.88 -7.17 5.55
CA HIS A 616 36.29 -5.78 5.81
C HIS A 616 35.64 -5.22 7.08
N LEU A 617 34.34 -5.45 7.30
CA LEU A 617 33.64 -5.02 8.50
C LEU A 617 34.17 -5.67 9.78
N GLU A 618 34.54 -6.95 9.73
CA GLU A 618 35.17 -7.62 10.86
C GLU A 618 36.51 -6.99 11.23
N HIS A 619 37.31 -6.64 10.22
CA HIS A 619 38.56 -5.93 10.44
C HIS A 619 38.33 -4.50 10.98
N TYR A 620 37.38 -3.76 10.38
CA TYR A 620 36.99 -2.40 10.81
C TYR A 620 36.58 -2.38 12.29
N ASN A 621 35.68 -3.30 12.70
CA ASN A 621 35.21 -3.41 14.07
C ASN A 621 36.35 -3.75 15.07
N ARG A 622 37.29 -4.60 14.68
CA ARG A 622 38.48 -4.91 15.53
C ARG A 622 39.38 -3.69 15.73
N VAL A 623 39.59 -2.93 14.65
CA VAL A 623 40.45 -1.71 14.71
C VAL A 623 39.77 -0.62 15.53
N THR A 624 38.46 -0.45 15.40
CA THR A 624 37.70 0.56 16.16
C THR A 624 37.61 0.18 17.64
N ALA A 625 37.36 -1.09 17.96
CA ALA A 625 37.35 -1.58 19.34
C ALA A 625 38.73 -1.52 20.02
N ALA A 626 39.83 -1.51 19.26
CA ALA A 626 41.18 -1.37 19.80
C ALA A 626 41.60 0.11 20.03
N LYS A 627 40.82 1.08 19.51
CA LYS A 627 41.07 2.53 19.65
C LYS A 627 40.17 3.20 20.70
N GLY A 628 39.12 2.57 21.18
CA GLY A 628 38.25 2.97 22.29
C GLY A 628 38.54 2.14 23.54
#